data_ebd752a140a936f996a09ca4d48f529c
#
_entry.id   ebd752a140a936f996a09ca4d48f529c
#
_cell.length_a   1.000
_cell.length_b   1.000
_cell.length_c   1.000
_cell.angle_alpha   90.00
_cell.angle_beta   90.00
_cell.angle_gamma   90.00
#
_symmetry.space_group_name_H-M   'P 1'
#
loop_
_entity.id
_entity.type
_entity.pdbx_description
1 polymer ?
#
loop_
_entity_poly.entity_id
_entity_poly.type
_entity_poly.pdbx_seq_one_letter_code
_entity_poly.pdbx_strand_id
1 'polypeptide(L)'
;LAVLIATLWMPVLRIYGSSMSPTLQDGQIVVSIKSSRFEPGDIAAFYHGNKLLIKRYIAGPGQWVDIDENGNVFVDGSLLDEPYLMEKAYGQTNIELPYQVPDERYFLMGDNRDVSVDSRNTTVGCVSTEQIVGKVIFRIWPLNVFGPVY
;
A
#
# COMPACT_ATOMS: atom_id res chain seq x y z
N LEU A 1 -10.85 21.69 -19.36
CA LEU A 1 -10.35 20.49 -20.04
C LEU A 1 -9.12 19.92 -19.36
N ALA A 2 -8.11 20.74 -19.11
CA ALA A 2 -6.88 20.31 -18.41
C ALA A 2 -7.18 19.80 -16.98
N VAL A 3 -8.07 20.45 -16.26
CA VAL A 3 -8.51 20.03 -14.92
C VAL A 3 -9.22 18.69 -14.99
N LEU A 4 -10.05 18.47 -15.99
CA LEU A 4 -10.77 17.20 -16.15
C LEU A 4 -9.80 16.05 -16.45
N ILE A 5 -8.82 16.27 -17.31
CA ILE A 5 -7.77 15.30 -17.64
C ILE A 5 -6.96 14.97 -16.37
N ALA A 6 -6.53 15.98 -15.62
CA ALA A 6 -5.76 15.80 -14.40
C ALA A 6 -6.57 14.98 -13.36
N THR A 7 -7.86 15.28 -13.20
CA THR A 7 -8.73 14.57 -12.25
C THR A 7 -8.89 13.08 -12.62
N LEU A 8 -8.95 12.75 -13.91
CA LEU A 8 -9.12 11.37 -14.38
C LEU A 8 -7.82 10.55 -14.28
N TRP A 9 -6.67 11.18 -14.57
CA TRP A 9 -5.38 10.48 -14.65
C TRP A 9 -4.50 10.66 -13.43
N MET A 10 -4.70 11.75 -12.68
CA MET A 10 -3.92 12.11 -11.50
C MET A 10 -4.83 12.47 -10.33
N PRO A 11 -5.56 11.48 -9.78
CA PRO A 11 -6.43 11.75 -8.63
C PRO A 11 -5.64 12.31 -7.45
N VAL A 12 -6.22 13.34 -6.80
CA VAL A 12 -5.68 13.95 -5.58
C VAL A 12 -6.41 13.35 -4.40
N LEU A 13 -5.66 12.85 -3.42
CA LEU A 13 -6.20 12.09 -2.31
C LEU A 13 -5.76 12.67 -0.98
N ARG A 14 -6.64 12.62 0.01
CA ARG A 14 -6.31 12.97 1.39
C ARG A 14 -6.03 11.70 2.19
N ILE A 15 -4.97 11.76 3.01
CA ILE A 15 -4.62 10.65 3.89
C ILE A 15 -5.45 10.71 5.16
N TYR A 16 -6.07 9.58 5.52
CA TYR A 16 -6.81 9.41 6.76
C TYR A 16 -6.18 8.29 7.58
N GLY A 17 -6.03 8.54 8.88
CA GLY A 17 -5.51 7.56 9.81
C GLY A 17 -3.99 7.43 9.78
N SER A 18 -3.49 6.42 10.48
CA SER A 18 -2.06 6.24 10.78
C SER A 18 -1.43 4.99 10.17
N SER A 19 -2.14 4.25 9.33
CA SER A 19 -1.65 2.96 8.81
C SER A 19 -0.40 3.06 7.95
N MET A 20 -0.13 4.23 7.39
CA MET A 20 1.06 4.50 6.57
C MET A 20 2.10 5.36 7.27
N SER A 21 1.92 5.66 8.55
CA SER A 21 2.93 6.40 9.31
C SER A 21 4.22 5.59 9.43
N PRO A 22 5.38 6.22 9.37
CA PRO A 22 5.59 7.68 9.25
C PRO A 22 5.62 8.20 7.81
N THR A 23 5.55 7.32 6.81
CA THR A 23 5.70 7.70 5.38
C THR A 23 4.63 8.71 4.97
N LEU A 24 3.37 8.41 5.27
CA LEU A 24 2.22 9.28 5.03
C LEU A 24 1.45 9.43 6.33
N GLN A 25 1.07 10.65 6.64
CA GLN A 25 0.40 10.96 7.90
C GLN A 25 -0.99 11.54 7.65
N ASP A 26 -1.86 11.36 8.64
CA ASP A 26 -3.24 11.86 8.60
C ASP A 26 -3.28 13.34 8.22
N GLY A 27 -4.18 13.69 7.32
CA GLY A 27 -4.35 15.06 6.85
C GLY A 27 -3.47 15.47 5.68
N GLN A 28 -2.47 14.67 5.33
CA GLN A 28 -1.63 14.97 4.16
C GLN A 28 -2.43 14.77 2.87
N ILE A 29 -2.04 15.53 1.85
CA ILE A 29 -2.65 15.44 0.52
C ILE A 29 -1.60 14.95 -0.47
N VAL A 30 -1.95 13.93 -1.21
CA VAL A 30 -1.06 13.27 -2.16
C VAL A 30 -1.69 13.21 -3.54
N VAL A 31 -0.82 13.07 -4.53
CA VAL A 31 -1.22 12.87 -5.93
C VAL A 31 -0.89 11.44 -6.32
N SER A 32 -1.84 10.78 -6.95
CA SER A 32 -1.65 9.47 -7.55
C SER A 32 -1.70 9.55 -9.06
N ILE A 33 -1.14 8.55 -9.72
CA ILE A 33 -1.31 8.35 -11.16
C ILE A 33 -1.97 7.02 -11.42
N LYS A 34 -2.82 6.97 -12.43
CA LYS A 34 -3.45 5.73 -12.85
C LYS A 34 -2.37 4.80 -13.39
N SER A 35 -2.24 3.62 -12.80
CA SER A 35 -1.24 2.64 -13.19
C SER A 35 -1.75 1.24 -12.90
N SER A 36 -1.41 0.29 -13.77
CA SER A 36 -1.67 -1.13 -13.57
C SER A 36 -0.39 -1.91 -13.27
N ARG A 37 0.76 -1.22 -13.19
CA ARG A 37 2.06 -1.84 -12.94
C ARG A 37 2.59 -1.38 -11.59
N PHE A 38 2.85 -2.34 -10.73
CA PHE A 38 3.41 -2.10 -9.40
C PHE A 38 4.67 -2.92 -9.21
N GLU A 39 5.62 -2.33 -8.51
CA GLU A 39 6.84 -2.99 -8.06
C GLU A 39 6.88 -2.97 -6.54
N PRO A 40 7.57 -3.91 -5.90
CA PRO A 40 7.72 -3.89 -4.45
C PRO A 40 8.22 -2.53 -3.96
N GLY A 41 7.49 -1.97 -2.99
CA GLY A 41 7.77 -0.65 -2.45
C GLY A 41 6.89 0.47 -2.99
N ASP A 42 6.18 0.25 -4.09
CA ASP A 42 5.21 1.24 -4.59
C ASP A 42 4.04 1.39 -3.62
N ILE A 43 3.45 2.57 -3.60
CA ILE A 43 2.29 2.88 -2.75
C ILE A 43 1.04 2.91 -3.62
N ALA A 44 0.06 2.10 -3.27
CA ALA A 44 -1.19 1.97 -4.01
C ALA A 44 -2.37 2.55 -3.24
N ALA A 45 -3.24 3.24 -3.95
CA ALA A 45 -4.54 3.66 -3.47
C ALA A 45 -5.60 2.76 -4.10
N PHE A 46 -6.53 2.28 -3.29
CA PHE A 46 -7.56 1.34 -3.73
C PHE A 46 -8.83 1.48 -2.91
N TYR A 47 -9.95 1.04 -3.48
CA TYR A 47 -11.20 0.98 -2.77
C TYR A 47 -11.38 -0.37 -2.07
N HIS A 48 -11.80 -0.30 -0.82
CA HIS A 48 -12.27 -1.46 -0.05
C HIS A 48 -13.69 -1.12 0.41
N GLY A 49 -14.68 -1.71 -0.24
CA GLY A 49 -16.06 -1.26 -0.09
C GLY A 49 -16.19 0.17 -0.58
N ASN A 50 -16.69 1.06 0.28
CA ASN A 50 -16.82 2.49 -0.03
C ASN A 50 -15.69 3.35 0.53
N LYS A 51 -14.64 2.72 1.07
CA LYS A 51 -13.49 3.40 1.66
C LYS A 51 -12.30 3.36 0.73
N LEU A 52 -11.60 4.48 0.64
CA LEU A 52 -10.32 4.56 -0.06
C LEU A 52 -9.20 4.27 0.93
N LEU A 53 -8.42 3.24 0.66
CA LEU A 53 -7.27 2.84 1.47
C LEU A 53 -5.99 3.06 0.69
N ILE A 54 -4.91 3.30 1.43
CA ILE A 54 -3.57 3.49 0.87
C ILE A 54 -2.62 2.56 1.61
N LYS A 55 -1.94 1.70 0.85
CA LYS A 55 -1.03 0.69 1.38
C LYS A 55 0.16 0.52 0.44
N ARG A 56 1.20 -0.14 0.94
CA ARG A 56 2.42 -0.44 0.19
C ARG A 56 2.28 -1.76 -0.55
N TYR A 57 2.64 -1.79 -1.83
CA TYR A 57 2.67 -3.02 -2.61
C TYR A 57 3.83 -3.91 -2.16
N ILE A 58 3.53 -5.17 -1.90
CA ILE A 58 4.50 -6.16 -1.42
C ILE A 58 4.71 -7.25 -2.47
N ALA A 59 3.65 -7.84 -2.97
CA ALA A 59 3.73 -8.97 -3.89
C ALA A 59 2.55 -9.01 -4.84
N GLY A 60 2.77 -9.60 -6.00
CA GLY A 60 1.77 -9.75 -7.05
C GLY A 60 1.29 -11.18 -7.25
N PRO A 61 0.46 -11.39 -8.29
CA PRO A 61 -0.17 -12.69 -8.54
C PRO A 61 0.82 -13.84 -8.59
N GLY A 62 0.49 -14.92 -7.91
CA GLY A 62 1.27 -16.15 -7.89
C GLY A 62 2.48 -16.15 -6.97
N GLN A 63 2.88 -15.02 -6.45
CA GLN A 63 4.02 -14.93 -5.54
C GLN A 63 3.63 -15.43 -4.14
N TRP A 64 4.61 -16.00 -3.45
CA TRP A 64 4.45 -16.46 -2.09
C TRP A 64 4.96 -15.41 -1.10
N VAL A 65 4.12 -15.09 -0.12
CA VAL A 65 4.46 -14.16 0.97
C VAL A 65 4.59 -14.95 2.25
N ASP A 66 5.69 -14.74 2.96
CA ASP A 66 5.87 -15.25 4.30
C ASP A 66 6.29 -14.10 5.23
N ILE A 67 5.90 -14.18 6.48
CA ILE A 67 6.21 -13.17 7.48
C ILE A 67 6.63 -13.91 8.75
N ASP A 68 7.82 -13.61 9.24
CA ASP A 68 8.28 -14.21 10.47
C ASP A 68 7.75 -13.46 11.71
N GLU A 69 8.01 -14.00 12.88
CA GLU A 69 7.54 -13.43 14.14
C GLU A 69 8.11 -12.04 14.44
N ASN A 70 9.23 -11.68 13.82
CA ASN A 70 9.85 -10.37 13.95
C ASN A 70 9.32 -9.36 12.92
N GLY A 71 8.42 -9.80 12.05
CA GLY A 71 7.85 -8.94 11.01
C GLY A 71 8.68 -8.82 9.74
N ASN A 72 9.72 -9.65 9.58
CA ASN A 72 10.44 -9.71 8.31
C ASN A 72 9.54 -10.33 7.24
N VAL A 73 9.48 -9.69 6.09
CA VAL A 73 8.65 -10.13 4.96
C VAL A 73 9.53 -10.79 3.91
N PHE A 74 9.11 -11.95 3.47
CA PHE A 74 9.77 -12.73 2.42
C PHE A 74 8.82 -12.88 1.24
N VAL A 75 9.34 -12.63 0.04
CA VAL A 75 8.58 -12.84 -1.19
C VAL A 75 9.35 -13.87 -2.03
N ASP A 76 8.67 -14.96 -2.34
CA ASP A 76 9.29 -16.11 -3.04
C ASP A 76 10.59 -16.58 -2.38
N GLY A 77 10.61 -16.57 -1.05
CA GLY A 77 11.74 -17.02 -0.25
C GLY A 77 12.85 -16.00 -0.05
N SER A 78 12.77 -14.83 -0.66
CA SER A 78 13.78 -13.77 -0.53
C SER A 78 13.32 -12.70 0.42
N LEU A 79 14.19 -12.30 1.34
CA LEU A 79 13.90 -11.20 2.28
C LEU A 79 13.68 -9.91 1.50
N LEU A 80 12.53 -9.28 1.75
CA LEU A 80 12.20 -8.00 1.15
C LEU A 80 12.95 -6.88 1.90
N ASP A 81 13.62 -6.02 1.14
CA ASP A 81 14.26 -4.83 1.70
C ASP A 81 13.19 -3.74 1.89
N GLU A 82 13.05 -3.30 3.14
CA GLU A 82 11.99 -2.36 3.52
C GLU A 82 12.55 -1.16 4.28
N PRO A 83 13.36 -0.30 3.61
CA PRO A 83 14.01 0.82 4.28
C PRO A 83 13.04 1.91 4.75
N TYR A 84 11.82 1.94 4.26
CA TYR A 84 10.78 2.90 4.63
C TYR A 84 10.15 2.64 6.00
N LEU A 85 10.39 1.47 6.60
CA LEU A 85 9.81 1.12 7.89
C LEU A 85 10.63 1.71 9.04
N MET A 86 9.95 2.27 10.04
CA MET A 86 10.56 2.55 11.33
C MET A 86 10.71 1.30 12.17
N GLU A 87 9.68 0.48 12.19
CA GLU A 87 9.65 -0.78 12.93
C GLU A 87 9.00 -1.88 12.11
N LYS A 88 9.55 -3.08 12.20
CA LYS A 88 8.92 -4.29 11.66
C LYS A 88 8.03 -4.89 12.73
N ALA A 89 6.89 -5.43 12.35
CA ALA A 89 5.99 -6.12 13.24
C ALA A 89 5.16 -7.15 12.49
N TYR A 90 4.85 -8.25 13.16
CA TYR A 90 3.91 -9.25 12.66
C TYR A 90 2.50 -8.64 12.55
N GLY A 91 2.14 -7.83 13.53
CA GLY A 91 0.93 -7.02 13.55
C GLY A 91 -0.37 -7.82 13.49
N GLN A 92 -1.34 -7.27 12.79
CA GLN A 92 -2.70 -7.82 12.67
C GLN A 92 -2.77 -8.89 11.58
N THR A 93 -2.05 -9.99 11.77
CA THR A 93 -1.95 -11.09 10.80
C THR A 93 -2.82 -12.26 11.25
N ASN A 94 -3.77 -12.67 10.41
CA ASN A 94 -4.61 -13.83 10.66
C ASN A 94 -4.73 -14.78 9.48
N ILE A 95 -3.90 -14.59 8.46
CA ILE A 95 -3.82 -15.50 7.31
C ILE A 95 -2.87 -16.64 7.59
N GLU A 96 -3.01 -17.73 6.86
CA GLU A 96 -2.10 -18.85 6.92
C GLU A 96 -0.85 -18.55 6.09
N LEU A 97 0.32 -18.69 6.69
CA LEU A 97 1.61 -18.40 6.07
C LEU A 97 2.41 -19.68 5.86
N PRO A 98 3.19 -19.81 4.79
CA PRO A 98 3.29 -18.87 3.67
C PRO A 98 1.99 -18.80 2.86
N TYR A 99 1.73 -17.65 2.29
CA TYR A 99 0.48 -17.35 1.58
C TYR A 99 0.78 -17.07 0.11
N GLN A 100 0.08 -17.74 -0.80
CA GLN A 100 0.22 -17.46 -2.23
C GLN A 100 -0.82 -16.45 -2.69
N VAL A 101 -0.35 -15.38 -3.31
CA VAL A 101 -1.24 -14.33 -3.82
C VAL A 101 -2.06 -14.86 -5.00
N PRO A 102 -3.40 -14.78 -4.95
CA PRO A 102 -4.24 -15.23 -6.04
C PRO A 102 -4.02 -14.48 -7.34
N ASP A 103 -4.45 -15.07 -8.45
CA ASP A 103 -4.37 -14.42 -9.76
C ASP A 103 -5.15 -13.08 -9.74
N GLU A 104 -4.63 -12.10 -10.46
CA GLU A 104 -5.23 -10.78 -10.62
C GLU A 104 -5.40 -10.02 -9.29
N ARG A 105 -4.58 -10.38 -8.28
CA ARG A 105 -4.62 -9.71 -6.98
C ARG A 105 -3.23 -9.29 -6.54
N TYR A 106 -3.20 -8.33 -5.64
CA TYR A 106 -1.98 -7.80 -5.04
C TYR A 106 -2.03 -7.94 -3.53
N PHE A 107 -0.87 -8.23 -2.94
CA PHE A 107 -0.70 -8.25 -1.49
C PHE A 107 -0.11 -6.91 -1.04
N LEU A 108 -0.85 -6.17 -0.24
CA LEU A 108 -0.49 -4.83 0.19
C LEU A 108 -0.41 -4.76 1.71
N MET A 109 0.55 -4.00 2.23
CA MET A 109 0.73 -3.81 3.67
C MET A 109 0.92 -2.33 4.01
N GLY A 110 0.37 -1.90 5.13
CA GLY A 110 0.64 -0.55 5.64
C GLY A 110 2.04 -0.46 6.23
N ASP A 111 2.62 0.74 6.24
CA ASP A 111 3.96 0.95 6.80
C ASP A 111 3.96 0.91 8.33
N ASN A 112 2.88 1.32 8.95
CA ASN A 112 2.71 1.17 10.40
C ASN A 112 2.29 -0.26 10.71
N ARG A 113 3.25 -1.18 10.67
CA ARG A 113 3.04 -2.63 10.66
C ARG A 113 2.28 -3.15 11.86
N ASP A 114 2.46 -2.53 13.02
CA ASP A 114 1.82 -2.97 14.25
C ASP A 114 0.31 -2.70 14.26
N VAL A 115 -0.13 -1.62 13.63
CA VAL A 115 -1.54 -1.19 13.69
C VAL A 115 -2.31 -1.35 12.38
N SER A 116 -1.61 -1.43 11.25
CA SER A 116 -2.28 -1.49 9.94
C SER A 116 -3.11 -2.77 9.79
N VAL A 117 -4.34 -2.63 9.33
CA VAL A 117 -5.17 -3.74 8.87
C VAL A 117 -5.11 -3.76 7.35
N ASP A 118 -4.57 -4.81 6.79
CA ASP A 118 -4.23 -4.89 5.38
C ASP A 118 -4.34 -6.33 4.85
N SER A 119 -3.58 -6.69 3.80
CA SER A 119 -3.68 -8.03 3.21
C SER A 119 -3.28 -9.16 4.16
N ARG A 120 -2.59 -8.87 5.25
CA ARG A 120 -2.29 -9.86 6.30
C ARG A 120 -3.53 -10.30 7.05
N ASN A 121 -4.63 -9.58 6.89
CA ASN A 121 -5.87 -9.83 7.60
C ASN A 121 -6.99 -10.09 6.60
N THR A 122 -7.79 -11.11 6.83
CA THR A 122 -8.89 -11.49 5.93
C THR A 122 -9.95 -10.41 5.80
N THR A 123 -10.00 -9.45 6.73
CA THR A 123 -10.92 -8.30 6.65
C THR A 123 -10.67 -7.47 5.39
N VAL A 124 -9.41 -7.30 5.01
CA VAL A 124 -9.02 -6.60 3.78
C VAL A 124 -8.69 -7.60 2.67
N GLY A 125 -7.85 -8.57 2.98
CA GLY A 125 -7.39 -9.57 2.03
C GLY A 125 -6.52 -9.00 0.92
N CYS A 126 -6.27 -9.80 -0.10
CA CYS A 126 -5.60 -9.33 -1.31
C CYS A 126 -6.53 -8.43 -2.12
N VAL A 127 -5.94 -7.43 -2.77
CA VAL A 127 -6.67 -6.40 -3.50
C VAL A 127 -6.69 -6.75 -4.98
N SER A 128 -7.88 -6.77 -5.58
CA SER A 128 -8.01 -7.02 -7.01
C SER A 128 -7.56 -5.81 -7.83
N THR A 129 -7.11 -6.06 -9.05
CA THR A 129 -6.68 -4.99 -9.95
C THR A 129 -7.79 -3.96 -10.22
N GLU A 130 -9.05 -4.40 -10.17
CA GLU A 130 -10.21 -3.52 -10.39
C GLU A 130 -10.43 -2.53 -9.24
N GLN A 131 -9.96 -2.85 -8.04
CA GLN A 131 -10.07 -1.98 -6.87
C GLN A 131 -9.05 -0.84 -6.89
N ILE A 132 -8.00 -0.95 -7.69
CA ILE A 132 -6.90 0.02 -7.70
C ILE A 132 -7.34 1.33 -8.32
N VAL A 133 -7.11 2.42 -7.60
CA VAL A 133 -7.31 3.80 -8.09
C VAL A 133 -6.06 4.31 -8.78
N GLY A 134 -4.90 4.07 -8.19
CA GLY A 134 -3.63 4.52 -8.76
C GLY A 134 -2.45 4.30 -7.83
N LYS A 135 -1.30 4.75 -8.32
CA LYS A 135 -0.03 4.72 -7.58
C LYS A 135 0.23 6.11 -7.02
N VAL A 136 0.46 6.19 -5.70
CA VAL A 136 0.78 7.45 -5.02
C VAL A 136 2.22 7.80 -5.33
N ILE A 137 2.45 8.98 -5.89
CA ILE A 137 3.78 9.39 -6.35
C ILE A 137 4.30 10.66 -5.70
N PHE A 138 3.41 11.54 -5.23
CA PHE A 138 3.81 12.87 -4.83
C PHE A 138 2.93 13.40 -3.70
N ARG A 139 3.53 14.13 -2.77
CA ARG A 139 2.83 14.80 -1.67
C ARG A 139 2.82 16.30 -1.93
N ILE A 140 1.65 16.92 -1.88
CA ILE A 140 1.48 18.33 -2.15
C ILE A 140 1.15 19.16 -0.90
N TRP A 141 0.73 18.52 0.17
CA TRP A 141 0.38 19.20 1.41
C TRP A 141 0.73 18.36 2.63
N PRO A 142 1.25 18.91 3.70
CA PRO A 142 1.61 20.32 3.87
C PRO A 142 2.87 20.71 3.06
N LEU A 143 3.05 22.00 2.83
CA LEU A 143 4.12 22.51 1.95
C LEU A 143 5.53 22.20 2.44
N ASN A 144 5.71 22.06 3.75
CA ASN A 144 7.03 21.76 4.33
C ASN A 144 7.53 20.32 4.01
N VAL A 145 6.63 19.44 3.53
CA VAL A 145 6.99 18.09 3.11
C VAL A 145 6.62 17.82 1.65
N PHE A 146 6.44 18.88 0.88
CA PHE A 146 6.14 18.80 -0.56
C PHE A 146 7.24 18.03 -1.29
N GLY A 147 6.86 17.09 -2.11
CA GLY A 147 7.82 16.32 -2.89
C GLY A 147 7.39 14.88 -3.19
N PRO A 148 8.25 14.12 -3.85
CA PRO A 148 7.97 12.72 -4.19
C PRO A 148 7.84 11.85 -2.92
N VAL A 149 7.06 10.78 -3.04
CA VAL A 149 6.82 9.81 -1.98
C VAL A 149 7.35 8.45 -2.43
N TYR A 150 8.10 7.79 -1.54
CA TYR A 150 8.58 6.43 -1.79
C TYR A 150 8.42 5.53 -0.58
#